data_31a5d5a19d654df8c003129d077de61d
#
_entry.id   31a5d5a19d654df8c003129d077de61d
#
_cell.length_a   1.000
_cell.length_b   1.000
_cell.length_c   1.000
_cell.angle_alpha   90.00
_cell.angle_beta   90.00
_cell.angle_gamma   90.00
#
_symmetry.space_group_name_H-M   'P 1'
#
loop_
_entity.id
_entity.type
_entity.pdbx_description
1 polymer ?
#
loop_
_entity_poly.entity_id
_entity_poly.type
_entity_poly.pdbx_seq_one_letter_code
_entity_poly.pdbx_strand_id
1 'polypeptide(L)'
;GIKHVVLTSVDRDDLADGGANHWAECIRAVRADNPQSKIEVLIPDFKGDTSLVDIVLEARPDVVAHNIETVRSLTPKVRSAAKYEVSLAVLRHIADKGFRAKSGMMLGLGESEDEIFATFDDLLANGCTVLTIGQYLQPTKRHLPVIDYITPQKFDEYKAEALRRGFAF
;
A
#
# COMPACT_ATOMS: atom_id res chain seq x y z
N GLY A 1 19.34 -13.28 -13.14
CA GLY A 1 18.92 -13.00 -11.76
C GLY A 1 17.59 -12.27 -11.72
N ILE A 2 16.96 -12.19 -10.57
CA ILE A 2 15.70 -11.44 -10.34
C ILE A 2 16.01 -9.95 -10.49
N LYS A 3 15.20 -9.23 -11.30
CA LYS A 3 15.39 -7.79 -11.53
C LYS A 3 14.62 -6.93 -10.54
N HIS A 4 13.51 -7.43 -10.02
CA HIS A 4 12.64 -6.76 -9.06
C HIS A 4 12.14 -7.78 -8.04
N VAL A 5 12.24 -7.46 -6.78
CA VAL A 5 11.77 -8.29 -5.67
C VAL A 5 10.81 -7.47 -4.81
N VAL A 6 9.71 -8.09 -4.43
CA VAL A 6 8.76 -7.50 -3.48
C VAL A 6 8.83 -8.31 -2.19
N LEU A 7 9.13 -7.63 -1.10
CA LEU A 7 9.12 -8.20 0.25
C LEU A 7 7.83 -7.78 0.95
N THR A 8 7.20 -8.73 1.62
CA THR A 8 6.02 -8.50 2.45
C THR A 8 6.07 -9.36 3.69
N SER A 9 5.35 -8.99 4.73
CA SER A 9 5.20 -9.77 5.96
C SER A 9 3.77 -9.67 6.48
N VAL A 10 3.46 -10.51 7.47
CA VAL A 10 2.30 -10.26 8.35
C VAL A 10 2.62 -9.11 9.30
N ASP A 11 1.59 -8.49 9.88
CA ASP A 11 1.76 -7.52 10.96
C ASP A 11 2.39 -8.21 12.18
N ARG A 12 3.37 -7.56 12.77
CA ARG A 12 4.13 -8.07 13.91
C ARG A 12 3.85 -7.25 15.17
N ASP A 13 2.57 -7.12 15.49
CA ASP A 13 2.10 -6.42 16.71
C ASP A 13 2.60 -7.07 18.02
N ASP A 14 3.15 -8.27 17.92
CA ASP A 14 3.83 -8.98 18.99
C ASP A 14 5.22 -8.42 19.31
N LEU A 15 5.83 -7.65 18.39
CA LEU A 15 7.13 -7.03 18.57
C LEU A 15 6.98 -5.56 18.95
N ALA A 16 7.86 -5.08 19.84
CA ALA A 16 7.83 -3.70 20.30
C ALA A 16 8.04 -2.66 19.18
N ASP A 17 8.82 -3.05 18.16
CA ASP A 17 9.10 -2.23 16.97
C ASP A 17 8.26 -2.61 15.73
N GLY A 18 7.20 -3.42 15.91
CA GLY A 18 6.39 -3.91 14.79
C GLY A 18 7.18 -4.68 13.73
N GLY A 19 8.42 -5.09 14.03
CA GLY A 19 9.34 -5.77 13.12
C GLY A 19 10.16 -4.83 12.23
N ALA A 20 10.20 -3.51 12.49
CA ALA A 20 10.90 -2.54 11.65
C ALA A 20 12.39 -2.84 11.49
N ASN A 21 13.09 -3.25 12.57
CA ASN A 21 14.51 -3.65 12.49
C ASN A 21 14.69 -4.87 11.61
N HIS A 22 13.82 -5.87 11.73
CA HIS A 22 13.88 -7.07 10.88
C HIS A 22 13.64 -6.74 9.40
N TRP A 23 12.71 -5.83 9.10
CA TRP A 23 12.53 -5.29 7.76
C TRP A 23 13.82 -4.71 7.20
N ALA A 24 14.50 -3.86 7.97
CA ALA A 24 15.76 -3.24 7.57
C ALA A 24 16.87 -4.27 7.33
N GLU A 25 16.97 -5.28 8.17
CA GLU A 25 17.93 -6.39 8.00
C GLU A 25 17.67 -7.19 6.74
N CYS A 26 16.40 -7.55 6.47
CA CYS A 26 16.02 -8.27 5.25
C CYS A 26 16.37 -7.47 3.99
N ILE A 27 16.07 -6.16 3.95
CA ILE A 27 16.40 -5.29 2.82
C ILE A 27 17.90 -5.28 2.57
N ARG A 28 18.70 -5.10 3.64
CA ARG A 28 20.18 -5.07 3.54
C ARG A 28 20.74 -6.40 3.05
N ALA A 29 20.23 -7.54 3.56
CA ALA A 29 20.63 -8.88 3.13
C ALA A 29 20.32 -9.12 1.64
N VAL A 30 19.08 -8.81 1.22
CA VAL A 30 18.69 -8.94 -0.20
C VAL A 30 19.54 -8.05 -1.10
N ARG A 31 19.84 -6.83 -0.67
CA ARG A 31 20.70 -5.90 -1.41
C ARG A 31 22.14 -6.41 -1.52
N ALA A 32 22.70 -7.00 -0.47
CA ALA A 32 24.05 -7.54 -0.47
C ALA A 32 24.19 -8.71 -1.46
N ASP A 33 23.21 -9.61 -1.48
CA ASP A 33 23.23 -10.78 -2.36
C ASP A 33 22.81 -10.46 -3.80
N ASN A 34 21.99 -9.41 -4.00
CA ASN A 34 21.39 -9.03 -5.29
C ASN A 34 21.52 -7.51 -5.54
N PRO A 35 22.73 -6.96 -5.69
CA PRO A 35 22.97 -5.52 -5.72
C PRO A 35 22.28 -4.80 -6.91
N GLN A 36 21.95 -5.52 -7.98
CA GLN A 36 21.29 -4.99 -9.16
C GLN A 36 19.76 -5.06 -9.13
N SER A 37 19.18 -5.76 -8.14
CA SER A 37 17.75 -5.91 -8.03
C SER A 37 17.10 -4.67 -7.44
N LYS A 38 15.93 -4.30 -7.99
CA LYS A 38 15.05 -3.33 -7.34
C LYS A 38 14.33 -4.01 -6.19
N ILE A 39 14.30 -3.34 -5.04
CA ILE A 39 13.66 -3.84 -3.83
C ILE A 39 12.42 -2.98 -3.54
N GLU A 40 11.26 -3.60 -3.62
CA GLU A 40 10.01 -3.05 -3.15
C GLU A 40 9.65 -3.71 -1.81
N VAL A 41 9.14 -2.92 -0.88
CA VAL A 41 8.67 -3.42 0.41
C VAL A 41 7.21 -3.03 0.61
N LEU A 42 6.36 -3.97 1.04
CA LEU A 42 4.98 -3.71 1.45
C LEU A 42 4.92 -3.80 2.97
N ILE A 43 4.92 -2.63 3.62
CA ILE A 43 5.02 -2.48 5.07
C ILE A 43 3.67 -2.25 5.75
N PRO A 44 3.51 -2.59 7.05
CA PRO A 44 2.37 -2.19 7.85
C PRO A 44 2.36 -0.66 8.09
N ASP A 45 1.27 -0.15 8.70
CA ASP A 45 1.20 1.26 9.08
C ASP A 45 1.97 1.60 10.37
N PHE A 46 2.54 0.61 11.04
CA PHE A 46 3.22 0.75 12.34
C PHE A 46 2.41 1.57 13.36
N LYS A 47 1.06 1.49 13.29
CA LYS A 47 0.13 2.28 14.12
C LYS A 47 0.34 3.80 14.03
N GLY A 48 0.94 4.26 12.92
CA GLY A 48 1.27 5.66 12.66
C GLY A 48 2.59 6.13 13.27
N ASP A 49 3.39 5.24 13.84
CA ASP A 49 4.73 5.60 14.33
C ASP A 49 5.71 5.72 13.15
N THR A 50 5.92 6.96 12.71
CA THR A 50 6.81 7.26 11.60
C THR A 50 8.29 7.01 11.90
N SER A 51 8.68 6.93 13.17
CA SER A 51 10.05 6.56 13.53
C SER A 51 10.40 5.12 13.17
N LEU A 52 9.41 4.21 13.21
CA LEU A 52 9.55 2.84 12.75
C LEU A 52 9.60 2.75 11.23
N VAL A 53 8.86 3.61 10.53
CA VAL A 53 8.98 3.75 9.08
C VAL A 53 10.39 4.21 8.70
N ASP A 54 10.95 5.18 9.42
CA ASP A 54 12.32 5.67 9.18
C ASP A 54 13.38 4.56 9.26
N ILE A 55 13.25 3.61 10.20
CA ILE A 55 14.15 2.45 10.29
C ILE A 55 14.16 1.64 8.99
N VAL A 56 12.99 1.43 8.40
CA VAL A 56 12.86 0.73 7.10
C VAL A 56 13.46 1.55 5.97
N LEU A 57 13.19 2.86 5.93
CA LEU A 57 13.71 3.78 4.90
C LEU A 57 15.24 3.90 4.93
N GLU A 58 15.86 3.83 6.10
CA GLU A 58 17.32 3.83 6.24
C GLU A 58 18.01 2.65 5.55
N ALA A 59 17.30 1.52 5.38
CA ALA A 59 17.81 0.38 4.64
C ALA A 59 17.75 0.56 3.10
N ARG A 60 17.24 1.72 2.61
CA ARG A 60 17.24 2.13 1.21
C ARG A 60 16.50 1.17 0.25
N PRO A 61 15.24 0.82 0.49
CA PRO A 61 14.42 0.19 -0.55
C PRO A 61 14.23 1.13 -1.74
N ASP A 62 13.91 0.59 -2.93
CA ASP A 62 13.66 1.40 -4.13
C ASP A 62 12.21 1.90 -4.20
N VAL A 63 11.26 1.11 -3.65
CA VAL A 63 9.83 1.43 -3.57
C VAL A 63 9.32 1.02 -2.19
N VAL A 64 8.53 1.87 -1.58
CA VAL A 64 7.88 1.58 -0.30
C VAL A 64 6.37 1.64 -0.49
N ALA A 65 5.73 0.50 -0.31
CA ALA A 65 4.30 0.34 -0.43
C ALA A 65 3.64 0.22 0.94
N HIS A 66 2.50 0.87 1.09
CA HIS A 66 1.54 0.64 2.16
C HIS A 66 0.14 0.72 1.55
N ASN A 67 -0.64 -0.35 1.67
CA ASN A 67 -1.95 -0.42 1.04
C ASN A 67 -3.00 0.36 1.83
N ILE A 68 -3.79 1.18 1.11
CA ILE A 68 -5.00 1.82 1.66
C ILE A 68 -6.15 0.82 1.80
N GLU A 69 -6.12 -0.25 1.02
CA GLU A 69 -7.02 -1.40 0.92
C GLU A 69 -8.41 -1.09 0.37
N THR A 70 -9.07 -0.02 0.79
CA THR A 70 -10.41 0.36 0.35
C THR A 70 -10.66 1.85 0.56
N VAL A 71 -11.84 2.33 0.17
CA VAL A 71 -12.28 3.71 0.35
C VAL A 71 -12.52 4.05 1.82
N ARG A 72 -12.51 5.36 2.15
CA ARG A 72 -12.63 5.89 3.51
C ARG A 72 -13.84 5.33 4.27
N SER A 73 -15.01 5.31 3.65
CA SER A 73 -16.27 4.87 4.28
C SER A 73 -16.28 3.38 4.66
N LEU A 74 -15.57 2.55 3.88
CA LEU A 74 -15.50 1.11 4.08
C LEU A 74 -14.34 0.67 4.97
N THR A 75 -13.33 1.54 5.19
CA THR A 75 -12.15 1.19 6.00
C THR A 75 -12.50 0.60 7.37
N PRO A 76 -13.46 1.14 8.16
CA PRO A 76 -13.80 0.56 9.47
C PRO A 76 -14.36 -0.86 9.40
N LYS A 77 -14.95 -1.24 8.27
CA LYS A 77 -15.52 -2.58 8.06
C LYS A 77 -14.49 -3.57 7.52
N VAL A 78 -13.58 -3.10 6.67
CA VAL A 78 -12.57 -3.92 5.97
C VAL A 78 -11.31 -4.10 6.83
N ARG A 79 -10.92 -3.04 7.54
CA ARG A 79 -9.70 -2.97 8.35
C ARG A 79 -10.01 -2.46 9.75
N SER A 80 -10.56 -3.30 10.60
CA SER A 80 -11.05 -2.90 11.93
C SER A 80 -9.99 -2.26 12.84
N ALA A 81 -8.72 -2.61 12.67
CA ALA A 81 -7.60 -2.07 13.46
C ALA A 81 -6.88 -0.88 12.82
N ALA A 82 -6.98 -0.71 11.50
CA ALA A 82 -6.29 0.35 10.76
C ALA A 82 -7.22 1.53 10.46
N LYS A 83 -6.64 2.72 10.38
CA LYS A 83 -7.38 3.95 10.06
C LYS A 83 -6.93 4.50 8.72
N TYR A 84 -7.88 4.97 7.92
CA TYR A 84 -7.63 5.54 6.60
C TYR A 84 -6.62 6.69 6.64
N GLU A 85 -6.78 7.62 7.61
CA GLU A 85 -5.91 8.77 7.80
C GLU A 85 -4.48 8.38 8.22
N VAL A 86 -4.35 7.31 8.99
CA VAL A 86 -3.03 6.79 9.40
C VAL A 86 -2.29 6.24 8.17
N SER A 87 -2.99 5.48 7.32
CA SER A 87 -2.40 4.98 6.07
C SER A 87 -1.95 6.13 5.15
N LEU A 88 -2.74 7.19 5.01
CA LEU A 88 -2.34 8.38 4.24
C LEU A 88 -1.14 9.09 4.86
N ALA A 89 -1.10 9.22 6.20
CA ALA A 89 0.02 9.84 6.88
C ALA A 89 1.34 9.06 6.71
N VAL A 90 1.29 7.73 6.74
CA VAL A 90 2.45 6.88 6.45
C VAL A 90 2.93 7.07 5.01
N LEU A 91 2.03 7.06 4.03
CA LEU A 91 2.37 7.29 2.62
C LEU A 91 2.97 8.68 2.41
N ARG A 92 2.42 9.70 3.05
CA ARG A 92 2.95 11.06 3.04
C ARG A 92 4.37 11.11 3.60
N HIS A 93 4.60 10.48 4.76
CA HIS A 93 5.92 10.44 5.38
C HIS A 93 6.96 9.79 4.46
N ILE A 94 6.61 8.67 3.81
CA ILE A 94 7.46 7.99 2.83
C ILE A 94 7.83 8.94 1.67
N ALA A 95 6.84 9.65 1.12
CA ALA A 95 7.05 10.59 0.02
C ALA A 95 7.90 11.81 0.44
N ASP A 96 7.64 12.38 1.61
CA ASP A 96 8.38 13.53 2.16
C ASP A 96 9.86 13.19 2.43
N LYS A 97 10.17 11.92 2.71
CA LYS A 97 11.54 11.40 2.81
C LYS A 97 12.20 11.14 1.45
N GLY A 98 11.53 11.42 0.35
CA GLY A 98 12.05 11.29 -1.01
C GLY A 98 12.00 9.87 -1.58
N PHE A 99 11.26 8.96 -0.96
CA PHE A 99 11.05 7.61 -1.48
C PHE A 99 9.81 7.55 -2.39
N ARG A 100 9.81 6.58 -3.31
CA ARG A 100 8.63 6.31 -4.14
C ARG A 100 7.58 5.60 -3.30
N ALA A 101 6.53 6.34 -2.93
CA ALA A 101 5.38 5.80 -2.24
C ALA A 101 4.44 5.08 -3.23
N LYS A 102 4.02 3.89 -2.85
CA LYS A 102 3.05 3.06 -3.59
C LYS A 102 1.92 2.65 -2.66
N SER A 103 0.72 2.50 -3.22
CA SER A 103 -0.43 1.96 -2.49
C SER A 103 -1.18 0.92 -3.33
N GLY A 104 -2.07 0.19 -2.67
CA GLY A 104 -2.97 -0.74 -3.29
C GLY A 104 -4.37 -0.63 -2.69
N MET A 105 -5.38 -0.85 -3.52
CA MET A 105 -6.76 -0.94 -3.08
C MET A 105 -7.51 -2.05 -3.81
N MET A 106 -8.51 -2.59 -3.13
CA MET A 106 -9.42 -3.59 -3.66
C MET A 106 -10.75 -2.95 -4.01
N LEU A 107 -11.37 -3.41 -5.10
CA LEU A 107 -12.70 -3.01 -5.54
C LEU A 107 -13.66 -4.19 -5.49
N GLY A 108 -14.96 -3.89 -5.38
CA GLY A 108 -16.03 -4.87 -5.31
C GLY A 108 -16.56 -5.10 -3.90
N LEU A 109 -16.31 -4.18 -2.98
CA LEU A 109 -16.79 -4.18 -1.59
C LEU A 109 -18.04 -3.31 -1.40
N GLY A 110 -18.54 -2.65 -2.48
CA GLY A 110 -19.71 -1.78 -2.46
C GLY A 110 -19.39 -0.29 -2.42
N GLU A 111 -18.15 0.07 -2.74
CA GLU A 111 -17.73 1.47 -2.92
C GLU A 111 -18.39 2.10 -4.17
N SER A 112 -18.68 3.37 -4.10
CA SER A 112 -19.12 4.16 -5.26
C SER A 112 -17.93 4.66 -6.07
N GLU A 113 -18.18 5.01 -7.33
CA GLU A 113 -17.16 5.58 -8.22
C GLU A 113 -16.59 6.90 -7.68
N ASP A 114 -17.45 7.75 -7.10
CA ASP A 114 -17.02 8.99 -6.47
C ASP A 114 -16.07 8.75 -5.28
N GLU A 115 -16.31 7.71 -4.49
CA GLU A 115 -15.43 7.33 -3.38
C GLU A 115 -14.08 6.79 -3.87
N ILE A 116 -14.09 6.03 -4.97
CA ILE A 116 -12.84 5.55 -5.61
C ILE A 116 -12.02 6.76 -6.07
N PHE A 117 -12.64 7.71 -6.76
CA PHE A 117 -11.95 8.90 -7.27
C PHE A 117 -11.47 9.83 -6.15
N ALA A 118 -12.26 9.99 -5.10
CA ALA A 118 -11.82 10.72 -3.90
C ALA A 118 -10.60 10.05 -3.25
N THR A 119 -10.55 8.71 -3.23
CA THR A 119 -9.39 7.98 -2.72
C THR A 119 -8.14 8.19 -3.60
N PHE A 120 -8.30 8.27 -4.92
CA PHE A 120 -7.20 8.63 -5.82
C PHE A 120 -6.64 10.02 -5.51
N ASP A 121 -7.52 11.00 -5.33
CA ASP A 121 -7.13 12.38 -5.01
C ASP A 121 -6.44 12.44 -3.63
N ASP A 122 -6.96 11.72 -2.62
CA ASP A 122 -6.35 11.62 -1.29
C ASP A 122 -4.92 11.03 -1.37
N LEU A 123 -4.72 9.96 -2.13
CA LEU A 123 -3.42 9.33 -2.32
C LEU A 123 -2.42 10.27 -3.00
N LEU A 124 -2.82 10.94 -4.08
CA LEU A 124 -1.97 11.91 -4.80
C LEU A 124 -1.62 13.10 -3.92
N ALA A 125 -2.58 13.65 -3.17
CA ALA A 125 -2.36 14.75 -2.24
C ALA A 125 -1.36 14.39 -1.12
N ASN A 126 -1.21 13.09 -0.84
CA ASN A 126 -0.24 12.55 0.12
C ASN A 126 1.04 11.99 -0.55
N GLY A 127 1.32 12.35 -1.81
CA GLY A 127 2.56 12.03 -2.50
C GLY A 127 2.68 10.58 -2.99
N CYS A 128 1.60 9.79 -2.89
CA CYS A 128 1.57 8.45 -3.43
C CYS A 128 1.27 8.51 -4.94
N THR A 129 2.26 8.18 -5.77
CA THR A 129 2.16 8.30 -7.23
C THR A 129 2.04 6.97 -7.96
N VAL A 130 2.08 5.85 -7.25
CA VAL A 130 1.94 4.50 -7.81
C VAL A 130 0.78 3.81 -7.11
N LEU A 131 -0.19 3.32 -7.88
CA LEU A 131 -1.38 2.67 -7.35
C LEU A 131 -1.63 1.34 -8.07
N THR A 132 -1.90 0.30 -7.30
CA THR A 132 -2.41 -0.98 -7.80
C THR A 132 -3.87 -1.13 -7.40
N ILE A 133 -4.72 -1.51 -8.35
CA ILE A 133 -6.14 -1.76 -8.11
C ILE A 133 -6.43 -3.21 -8.47
N GLY A 134 -7.10 -3.93 -7.58
CA GLY A 134 -7.45 -5.33 -7.78
C GLY A 134 -8.87 -5.67 -7.36
N GLN A 135 -9.40 -6.79 -7.84
CA GLN A 135 -10.69 -7.31 -7.41
C GLN A 135 -10.59 -7.89 -6.01
N TYR A 136 -11.49 -7.46 -5.13
CA TYR A 136 -11.69 -8.13 -3.84
C TYR A 136 -12.26 -9.53 -4.05
N LEU A 137 -11.65 -10.52 -3.42
CA LEU A 137 -12.17 -11.89 -3.35
C LEU A 137 -12.35 -12.26 -1.88
N GLN A 138 -13.51 -12.80 -1.52
CA GLN A 138 -13.83 -13.19 -0.17
C GLN A 138 -12.95 -14.38 0.30
N PRO A 139 -12.03 -14.19 1.27
CA PRO A 139 -11.12 -15.28 1.67
C PRO A 139 -11.83 -16.44 2.36
N THR A 140 -12.81 -16.15 3.21
CA THR A 140 -13.67 -17.14 3.89
C THR A 140 -15.06 -16.57 4.09
N LYS A 141 -16.05 -17.43 4.40
CA LYS A 141 -17.45 -17.01 4.69
C LYS A 141 -17.60 -16.03 5.87
N ARG A 142 -16.55 -15.83 6.67
CA ARG A 142 -16.54 -14.87 7.79
C ARG A 142 -16.15 -13.46 7.36
N HIS A 143 -15.53 -13.32 6.19
CA HIS A 143 -15.15 -12.02 5.62
C HIS A 143 -16.32 -11.40 4.87
N LEU A 144 -16.19 -10.12 4.54
CA LEU A 144 -17.21 -9.40 3.78
C LEU A 144 -17.49 -10.11 2.45
N PRO A 145 -18.74 -10.22 2.03
CA PRO A 145 -19.06 -10.78 0.73
C PRO A 145 -18.56 -9.86 -0.39
N VAL A 146 -18.29 -10.44 -1.55
CA VAL A 146 -18.11 -9.66 -2.78
C VAL A 146 -19.46 -9.05 -3.14
N ILE A 147 -19.51 -7.74 -3.28
CA ILE A 147 -20.73 -7.00 -3.68
C ILE A 147 -20.80 -6.92 -5.19
N ASP A 148 -19.66 -6.62 -5.85
CA ASP A 148 -19.55 -6.50 -7.29
C ASP A 148 -18.31 -7.18 -7.83
N TYR A 149 -18.42 -7.77 -9.03
CA TYR A 149 -17.29 -8.23 -9.82
C TYR A 149 -17.01 -7.19 -10.91
N ILE A 150 -15.94 -6.43 -10.70
CA ILE A 150 -15.54 -5.36 -11.61
C ILE A 150 -15.05 -5.95 -12.93
N THR A 151 -15.59 -5.48 -14.04
CA THR A 151 -15.18 -6.00 -15.35
C THR A 151 -13.76 -5.54 -15.73
N PRO A 152 -13.04 -6.29 -16.58
CA PRO A 152 -11.74 -5.84 -17.08
C PRO A 152 -11.79 -4.45 -17.73
N GLN A 153 -12.85 -4.17 -18.50
CA GLN A 153 -13.05 -2.85 -19.13
C GLN A 153 -13.16 -1.74 -18.08
N LYS A 154 -13.84 -2.01 -16.95
CA LYS A 154 -13.97 -1.02 -15.87
C LYS A 154 -12.64 -0.78 -15.16
N PHE A 155 -11.80 -1.82 -15.00
CA PHE A 155 -10.42 -1.65 -14.51
C PHE A 155 -9.58 -0.79 -15.47
N ASP A 156 -9.73 -0.96 -16.79
CA ASP A 156 -9.06 -0.12 -17.78
C ASP A 156 -9.52 1.35 -17.69
N GLU A 157 -10.82 1.61 -17.46
CA GLU A 157 -11.36 2.95 -17.22
C GLU A 157 -10.76 3.58 -15.95
N TYR A 158 -10.72 2.85 -14.83
CA TYR A 158 -10.10 3.33 -13.59
C TYR A 158 -8.61 3.60 -13.75
N LYS A 159 -7.90 2.75 -14.49
CA LYS A 159 -6.49 2.97 -14.83
C LYS A 159 -6.32 4.26 -15.63
N ALA A 160 -7.12 4.46 -16.68
CA ALA A 160 -7.06 5.67 -17.50
C ALA A 160 -7.32 6.93 -16.66
N GLU A 161 -8.33 6.89 -15.78
CA GLU A 161 -8.66 8.00 -14.90
C GLU A 161 -7.55 8.27 -13.85
N ALA A 162 -6.96 7.23 -13.26
CA ALA A 162 -5.84 7.38 -12.34
C ALA A 162 -4.63 8.06 -13.02
N LEU A 163 -4.27 7.62 -14.24
CA LEU A 163 -3.20 8.23 -15.02
C LEU A 163 -3.52 9.70 -15.36
N ARG A 164 -4.77 10.00 -15.74
CA ARG A 164 -5.22 11.37 -16.04
C ARG A 164 -5.10 12.30 -14.82
N ARG A 165 -5.32 11.78 -13.62
CA ARG A 165 -5.19 12.52 -12.35
C ARG A 165 -3.75 12.76 -11.94
N GLY A 166 -2.78 11.97 -12.42
CA GLY A 166 -1.37 12.18 -12.17
C GLY A 166 -0.60 11.01 -11.56
N PHE A 167 -1.22 9.83 -11.44
CA PHE A 167 -0.45 8.63 -11.11
C PHE A 167 0.55 8.32 -12.21
N ALA A 168 1.73 7.87 -11.82
CA ALA A 168 2.78 7.50 -12.75
C ALA A 168 2.61 6.08 -13.31
N PHE A 169 1.92 5.22 -12.52
CA PHE A 169 1.63 3.84 -12.87
C PHE A 169 0.50 3.33 -11.99
#